data_8d79e9e3399136776f6bec1bea2cc14f
#
_entry.id   8d79e9e3399136776f6bec1bea2cc14f
#
_cell.length_a   1.000
_cell.length_b   1.000
_cell.length_c   1.000
_cell.angle_alpha   90.00
_cell.angle_beta   90.00
_cell.angle_gamma   90.00
#
_symmetry.space_group_name_H-M   'P 1'
#
loop_
_entity.id
_entity.type
_entity.pdbx_description
1 polymer ?
#
loop_
_entity_poly.entity_id
_entity_poly.type
_entity_poly.pdbx_seq_one_letter_code
_entity_poly.pdbx_strand_id
1 'polypeptide(L)'
;MFVSILIPLYNGVEFLKEAITSIRNQTYQQWEVIIGINGHPKNSDTYFQAKLYENHKIRIIEYDTKGKPKTLNKMVEDASYDIICLLDVDDKWLSTKLEKQISLKSKYDVIGTACQYFGTRNDIPKIPLGEVDTRYIFRVNPIINSSCMINKKDSFWNDEFIEDYDMWFRLVFEKKTFYNVPEVLTLHRIHPASHFNNSNHNFLPNLINKWKKKFGV
;
A
#
# COMPACT_ATOMS: atom_id res chain seq x y z
N MET A 1 11.39 15.98 4.05
CA MET A 1 11.19 14.64 4.69
C MET A 1 11.51 13.56 3.66
N PHE A 2 12.16 12.47 4.05
CA PHE A 2 12.36 11.33 3.15
C PHE A 2 11.27 10.27 3.36
N VAL A 3 10.96 9.49 2.33
CA VAL A 3 9.96 8.42 2.39
C VAL A 3 10.55 7.09 1.96
N SER A 4 10.15 6.00 2.60
CA SER A 4 10.46 4.63 2.19
C SER A 4 9.25 4.04 1.46
N ILE A 5 9.44 3.65 0.21
CA ILE A 5 8.41 3.05 -0.64
C ILE A 5 8.61 1.54 -0.60
N LEU A 6 7.58 0.81 -0.21
CA LEU A 6 7.59 -0.63 -0.10
C LEU A 6 6.84 -1.26 -1.27
N ILE A 7 7.50 -2.16 -2.00
CA ILE A 7 6.91 -2.97 -3.08
C ILE A 7 7.04 -4.45 -2.68
N PRO A 8 6.01 -5.05 -2.09
CA PRO A 8 6.01 -6.49 -1.84
C PRO A 8 5.87 -7.24 -3.17
N LEU A 9 6.76 -8.19 -3.42
CA LEU A 9 6.82 -8.93 -4.69
C LEU A 9 6.78 -10.44 -4.43
N TYR A 10 5.62 -11.05 -4.74
CA TYR A 10 5.45 -12.49 -4.81
C TYR A 10 5.29 -12.92 -6.27
N ASN A 11 4.24 -12.46 -6.94
CA ASN A 11 4.00 -12.61 -8.37
C ASN A 11 3.94 -11.23 -9.03
N GLY A 12 3.96 -11.16 -10.37
CA GLY A 12 3.77 -9.91 -11.10
C GLY A 12 5.07 -9.15 -11.37
N VAL A 13 6.22 -9.84 -11.40
CA VAL A 13 7.51 -9.23 -11.72
C VAL A 13 7.49 -8.54 -13.10
N GLU A 14 6.63 -8.97 -14.01
CA GLU A 14 6.39 -8.35 -15.32
C GLU A 14 5.87 -6.91 -15.22
N PHE A 15 5.19 -6.55 -14.13
CA PHE A 15 4.68 -5.20 -13.89
C PHE A 15 5.68 -4.29 -13.19
N LEU A 16 6.74 -4.85 -12.62
CA LEU A 16 7.72 -4.11 -11.82
C LEU A 16 8.32 -2.92 -12.56
N LYS A 17 8.53 -3.06 -13.87
CA LYS A 17 9.04 -1.95 -14.71
C LYS A 17 8.12 -0.72 -14.67
N GLU A 18 6.80 -0.93 -14.78
CA GLU A 18 5.83 0.17 -14.75
C GLU A 18 5.79 0.81 -13.37
N ALA A 19 5.76 0.00 -12.31
CA ALA A 19 5.76 0.48 -10.92
C ALA A 19 6.99 1.35 -10.63
N ILE A 20 8.20 0.86 -10.93
CA ILE A 20 9.46 1.61 -10.71
C ILE A 20 9.51 2.87 -11.56
N THR A 21 9.07 2.81 -12.82
CA THR A 21 9.03 3.98 -13.69
C THR A 21 8.12 5.05 -13.11
N SER A 22 6.97 4.68 -12.55
CA SER A 22 6.05 5.61 -11.92
C SER A 22 6.64 6.31 -10.67
N ILE A 23 7.49 5.60 -9.92
CA ILE A 23 8.23 6.17 -8.78
C ILE A 23 9.34 7.12 -9.27
N ARG A 24 10.11 6.72 -10.27
CA ARG A 24 11.20 7.55 -10.83
C ARG A 24 10.68 8.86 -11.41
N ASN A 25 9.46 8.86 -11.93
CA ASN A 25 8.79 10.03 -12.50
C ASN A 25 8.09 10.93 -11.45
N GLN A 26 8.20 10.64 -10.16
CA GLN A 26 7.64 11.52 -9.13
C GLN A 26 8.36 12.88 -9.15
N THR A 27 7.62 13.96 -8.97
CA THR A 27 8.18 15.32 -8.79
C THR A 27 8.96 15.44 -7.47
N TYR A 28 8.53 14.71 -6.45
CA TYR A 28 9.21 14.61 -5.16
C TYR A 28 10.26 13.50 -5.20
N GLN A 29 11.57 13.86 -5.09
CA GLN A 29 12.69 12.97 -5.30
C GLN A 29 13.38 12.45 -4.02
N GLN A 30 12.85 12.78 -2.82
CA GLN A 30 13.41 12.33 -1.54
C GLN A 30 12.80 10.99 -1.11
N TRP A 31 13.22 9.92 -1.75
CA TRP A 31 12.70 8.57 -1.49
C TRP A 31 13.76 7.49 -1.63
N GLU A 32 13.53 6.39 -0.93
CA GLU A 32 14.11 5.07 -1.23
C GLU A 32 13.01 4.09 -1.61
N VAL A 33 13.37 2.98 -2.27
CA VAL A 33 12.48 1.86 -2.56
C VAL A 33 13.06 0.59 -1.96
N ILE A 34 12.23 -0.19 -1.30
CA ILE A 34 12.53 -1.57 -0.93
C ILE A 34 11.59 -2.47 -1.73
N ILE A 35 12.16 -3.35 -2.55
CA ILE A 35 11.43 -4.41 -3.23
C ILE A 35 11.64 -5.67 -2.42
N GLY A 36 10.58 -6.12 -1.76
CA GLY A 36 10.62 -7.28 -0.87
C GLY A 36 10.12 -8.54 -1.56
N ILE A 37 11.02 -9.44 -1.92
CA ILE A 37 10.67 -10.72 -2.53
C ILE A 37 10.34 -11.72 -1.44
N ASN A 38 9.17 -12.35 -1.54
CA ASN A 38 8.69 -13.30 -0.55
C ASN A 38 8.12 -14.56 -1.20
N GLY A 39 8.19 -15.68 -0.49
CA GLY A 39 7.60 -16.95 -0.92
C GLY A 39 8.30 -17.65 -2.07
N HIS A 40 9.42 -17.15 -2.54
CA HIS A 40 10.28 -17.75 -3.54
C HIS A 40 11.52 -18.39 -2.89
N PRO A 41 12.12 -19.42 -3.51
CA PRO A 41 13.48 -19.86 -3.15
C PRO A 41 14.48 -18.71 -3.33
N LYS A 42 15.54 -18.73 -2.52
CA LYS A 42 16.65 -17.77 -2.70
C LYS A 42 17.23 -17.84 -4.11
N ASN A 43 17.60 -16.69 -4.64
CA ASN A 43 18.14 -16.54 -5.99
C ASN A 43 17.17 -17.07 -7.07
N SER A 44 15.87 -16.85 -6.89
CA SER A 44 14.86 -17.19 -7.89
C SER A 44 14.95 -16.30 -9.14
N ASP A 45 14.30 -16.71 -10.22
CA ASP A 45 14.19 -15.86 -11.43
C ASP A 45 13.54 -14.51 -11.11
N THR A 46 12.56 -14.48 -10.20
CA THR A 46 11.95 -13.24 -9.71
C THR A 46 12.99 -12.33 -9.05
N TYR A 47 13.90 -12.89 -8.24
CA TYR A 47 14.99 -12.13 -7.63
C TYR A 47 15.92 -11.54 -8.69
N PHE A 48 16.39 -12.35 -9.64
CA PHE A 48 17.31 -11.86 -10.67
C PHE A 48 16.67 -10.80 -11.57
N GLN A 49 15.39 -10.92 -11.91
CA GLN A 49 14.67 -9.90 -12.67
C GLN A 49 14.52 -8.60 -11.86
N ALA A 50 14.18 -8.69 -10.56
CA ALA A 50 14.10 -7.51 -9.70
C ALA A 50 15.46 -6.85 -9.51
N LYS A 51 16.55 -7.64 -9.42
CA LYS A 51 17.93 -7.16 -9.21
C LYS A 51 18.41 -6.23 -10.31
N LEU A 52 17.84 -6.30 -11.51
CA LEU A 52 18.15 -5.38 -12.63
C LEU A 52 17.80 -3.91 -12.31
N TYR A 53 16.95 -3.66 -11.32
CA TYR A 53 16.52 -2.32 -10.92
C TYR A 53 17.30 -1.76 -9.73
N GLU A 54 18.15 -2.59 -9.08
CA GLU A 54 18.88 -2.19 -7.89
C GLU A 54 19.85 -1.03 -8.18
N ASN A 55 19.91 -0.08 -7.26
CA ASN A 55 20.85 1.04 -7.27
C ASN A 55 20.89 1.68 -5.85
N HIS A 56 21.55 2.84 -5.73
CA HIS A 56 21.69 3.54 -4.45
C HIS A 56 20.36 3.98 -3.78
N LYS A 57 19.25 4.04 -4.53
CA LYS A 57 17.89 4.36 -4.00
C LYS A 57 16.97 3.14 -3.95
N ILE A 58 17.28 2.04 -4.63
CA ILE A 58 16.41 0.86 -4.77
C ILE A 58 17.16 -0.36 -4.25
N ARG A 59 16.65 -0.95 -3.20
CA ARG A 59 17.19 -2.18 -2.59
C ARG A 59 16.27 -3.36 -2.89
N ILE A 60 16.85 -4.51 -3.18
CA ILE A 60 16.15 -5.77 -3.40
C ILE A 60 16.47 -6.70 -2.24
N ILE A 61 15.46 -7.12 -1.50
CA ILE A 61 15.64 -7.95 -0.31
C ILE A 61 14.75 -9.20 -0.42
N GLU A 62 15.36 -10.37 -0.22
CA GLU A 62 14.64 -11.64 -0.15
C GLU A 62 14.26 -11.93 1.30
N TYR A 63 12.97 -12.08 1.56
CA TYR A 63 12.46 -12.40 2.88
C TYR A 63 12.06 -13.87 2.98
N ASP A 64 12.55 -14.53 4.02
CA ASP A 64 12.13 -15.88 4.37
C ASP A 64 10.80 -15.85 5.14
N THR A 65 9.80 -15.23 4.51
CA THR A 65 8.44 -15.11 5.04
C THR A 65 7.44 -15.51 3.97
N LYS A 66 6.34 -16.15 4.38
CA LYS A 66 5.21 -16.42 3.51
C LYS A 66 4.06 -15.46 3.86
N GLY A 67 3.50 -14.85 2.83
CA GLY A 67 2.37 -13.92 2.97
C GLY A 67 2.78 -12.45 3.02
N LYS A 68 1.99 -11.64 2.34
CA LYS A 68 2.20 -10.19 2.17
C LYS A 68 2.32 -9.44 3.51
N PRO A 69 1.45 -9.67 4.52
CA PRO A 69 1.51 -8.93 5.79
C PRO A 69 2.84 -9.09 6.53
N LYS A 70 3.30 -10.34 6.68
CA LYS A 70 4.59 -10.64 7.36
C LYS A 70 5.76 -10.02 6.63
N THR A 71 5.74 -10.08 5.30
CA THR A 71 6.78 -9.47 4.47
C THR A 71 6.79 -7.96 4.61
N LEU A 72 5.61 -7.31 4.55
CA LEU A 72 5.49 -5.87 4.76
C LEU A 72 6.03 -5.43 6.12
N ASN A 73 5.72 -6.16 7.19
CA ASN A 73 6.24 -5.85 8.51
C ASN A 73 7.78 -5.91 8.56
N LYS A 74 8.39 -6.91 7.91
CA LYS A 74 9.86 -6.98 7.77
C LYS A 74 10.42 -5.84 6.92
N MET A 75 9.76 -5.49 5.83
CA MET A 75 10.16 -4.34 5.01
C MET A 75 10.09 -3.03 5.79
N VAL A 76 9.12 -2.87 6.69
CA VAL A 76 9.04 -1.71 7.59
C VAL A 76 10.22 -1.67 8.54
N GLU A 77 10.65 -2.82 9.10
CA GLU A 77 11.86 -2.88 9.95
C GLU A 77 13.09 -2.36 9.18
N ASP A 78 13.25 -2.80 7.91
CA ASP A 78 14.36 -2.44 7.02
C ASP A 78 14.28 -1.03 6.41
N ALA A 79 13.13 -0.36 6.50
CA ALA A 79 12.93 0.99 5.96
C ALA A 79 13.78 2.01 6.70
N SER A 80 14.48 2.88 5.95
CA SER A 80 15.39 3.88 6.52
C SER A 80 14.66 5.12 7.06
N TYR A 81 13.43 5.39 6.60
CA TYR A 81 12.73 6.63 6.90
C TYR A 81 11.44 6.42 7.68
N ASP A 82 11.02 7.47 8.40
CA ASP A 82 9.86 7.44 9.28
C ASP A 82 8.50 7.55 8.57
N ILE A 83 8.52 7.72 7.25
CA ILE A 83 7.31 7.76 6.42
C ILE A 83 7.33 6.59 5.45
N ILE A 84 6.30 5.77 5.50
CA ILE A 84 6.11 4.60 4.64
C ILE A 84 5.06 4.91 3.59
N CYS A 85 5.36 4.57 2.35
CA CYS A 85 4.41 4.51 1.25
C CYS A 85 4.35 3.08 0.72
N LEU A 86 3.17 2.60 0.37
CA LEU A 86 3.01 1.27 -0.20
C LEU A 86 2.62 1.37 -1.67
N LEU A 87 3.24 0.55 -2.51
CA LEU A 87 2.89 0.36 -3.90
C LEU A 87 2.86 -1.14 -4.20
N ASP A 88 1.71 -1.69 -4.52
CA ASP A 88 1.62 -3.05 -5.04
C ASP A 88 2.28 -3.11 -6.43
N VAL A 89 2.95 -4.22 -6.73
CA VAL A 89 3.83 -4.34 -7.91
C VAL A 89 3.13 -4.11 -9.24
N ASP A 90 1.82 -4.39 -9.30
CA ASP A 90 0.97 -4.26 -10.48
C ASP A 90 0.33 -2.87 -10.62
N ASP A 91 0.50 -1.99 -9.63
CA ASP A 91 -0.04 -0.64 -9.61
C ASP A 91 0.97 0.41 -10.07
N LYS A 92 0.53 1.64 -10.24
CA LYS A 92 1.40 2.78 -10.55
C LYS A 92 0.85 4.11 -10.05
N TRP A 93 1.74 5.08 -9.91
CA TRP A 93 1.44 6.41 -9.42
C TRP A 93 1.54 7.48 -10.52
N LEU A 94 0.72 8.52 -10.42
CA LEU A 94 0.90 9.74 -11.19
C LEU A 94 1.97 10.63 -10.52
N SER A 95 2.64 11.45 -11.32
CA SER A 95 3.91 12.09 -10.97
C SER A 95 3.90 13.01 -9.75
N THR A 96 2.76 13.61 -9.40
CA THR A 96 2.64 14.56 -8.28
C THR A 96 2.16 13.92 -6.96
N LYS A 97 2.02 12.58 -6.92
CA LYS A 97 1.43 11.90 -5.76
C LYS A 97 2.20 12.17 -4.46
N LEU A 98 3.51 11.91 -4.45
CA LEU A 98 4.32 12.08 -3.24
C LEU A 98 4.38 13.53 -2.78
N GLU A 99 4.51 14.48 -3.71
CA GLU A 99 4.55 15.91 -3.41
C GLU A 99 3.27 16.37 -2.70
N LYS A 100 2.10 15.97 -3.23
CA LYS A 100 0.81 16.34 -2.63
C LYS A 100 0.57 15.68 -1.27
N GLN A 101 0.97 14.43 -1.11
CA GLN A 101 0.81 13.76 0.18
C GLN A 101 1.77 14.32 1.25
N ILE A 102 3.03 14.59 0.89
CA ILE A 102 4.01 15.10 1.84
C ILE A 102 3.63 16.49 2.38
N SER A 103 2.99 17.34 1.56
CA SER A 103 2.49 18.64 1.99
C SER A 103 1.40 18.56 3.08
N LEU A 104 0.73 17.42 3.20
CA LEU A 104 -0.34 17.16 4.17
C LEU A 104 0.14 16.36 5.39
N LYS A 105 1.39 15.86 5.38
CA LYS A 105 1.87 14.89 6.38
C LYS A 105 1.98 15.43 7.80
N SER A 106 2.11 16.73 7.97
CA SER A 106 2.08 17.37 9.30
C SER A 106 0.68 17.45 9.91
N LYS A 107 -0.38 17.27 9.09
CA LYS A 107 -1.79 17.44 9.51
C LYS A 107 -2.51 16.11 9.68
N TYR A 108 -2.13 15.08 8.90
CA TYR A 108 -2.83 13.79 8.90
C TYR A 108 -1.87 12.62 9.13
N ASP A 109 -2.34 11.61 9.86
CA ASP A 109 -1.56 10.39 10.14
C ASP A 109 -1.52 9.45 8.95
N VAL A 110 -2.65 9.27 8.26
CA VAL A 110 -2.82 8.41 7.09
C VAL A 110 -3.32 9.24 5.92
N ILE A 111 -2.60 9.20 4.81
CA ILE A 111 -2.94 9.97 3.62
C ILE A 111 -2.99 9.04 2.42
N GLY A 112 -4.20 8.88 1.88
CA GLY A 112 -4.46 8.21 0.59
C GLY A 112 -4.64 9.22 -0.55
N THR A 113 -5.09 8.71 -1.68
CA THR A 113 -5.48 9.51 -2.85
C THR A 113 -6.69 8.90 -3.52
N ALA A 114 -7.41 9.68 -4.31
CA ALA A 114 -8.34 9.09 -5.27
C ALA A 114 -7.58 8.11 -6.18
N CYS A 115 -8.30 7.09 -6.63
CA CYS A 115 -7.76 6.00 -7.42
C CYS A 115 -8.60 5.84 -8.69
N GLN A 116 -7.98 5.39 -9.76
CA GLN A 116 -8.65 4.90 -10.97
C GLN A 116 -8.22 3.46 -11.23
N TYR A 117 -9.17 2.60 -11.55
CA TYR A 117 -8.87 1.28 -12.06
C TYR A 117 -8.35 1.34 -13.50
N PHE A 118 -7.47 0.40 -13.86
CA PHE A 118 -7.02 0.21 -15.24
C PHE A 118 -6.76 -1.26 -15.52
N GLY A 119 -6.55 -1.64 -16.77
CA GLY A 119 -6.44 -3.04 -17.18
C GLY A 119 -7.80 -3.56 -17.71
N THR A 120 -8.41 -4.55 -17.05
CA THR A 120 -9.71 -5.08 -17.45
C THR A 120 -10.90 -4.22 -17.00
N ARG A 121 -10.67 -3.24 -16.13
CA ARG A 121 -11.63 -2.21 -15.71
C ARG A 121 -10.98 -0.83 -15.81
N ASN A 122 -11.80 0.23 -15.92
CA ASN A 122 -11.32 1.62 -16.01
C ASN A 122 -12.18 2.62 -15.22
N ASP A 123 -13.03 2.14 -14.32
CA ASP A 123 -13.88 2.98 -13.47
C ASP A 123 -13.13 3.53 -12.25
N ILE A 124 -13.73 4.50 -11.59
CA ILE A 124 -13.22 5.11 -10.36
C ILE A 124 -13.97 4.51 -9.16
N PRO A 125 -13.27 3.86 -8.21
CA PRO A 125 -13.91 3.34 -7.00
C PRO A 125 -14.46 4.46 -6.14
N LYS A 126 -15.62 4.22 -5.53
CA LYS A 126 -16.25 5.16 -4.59
C LYS A 126 -15.60 5.01 -3.21
N ILE A 127 -14.65 5.86 -2.91
CA ILE A 127 -14.02 5.99 -1.59
C ILE A 127 -14.23 7.42 -1.06
N PRO A 128 -14.18 7.65 0.26
CA PRO A 128 -14.27 9.01 0.81
C PRO A 128 -13.08 9.85 0.32
N LEU A 129 -13.33 11.10 -0.06
CA LEU A 129 -12.31 12.06 -0.50
C LEU A 129 -12.22 13.24 0.47
N GLY A 130 -11.07 13.90 0.52
CA GLY A 130 -10.80 14.94 1.50
C GLY A 130 -10.56 14.35 2.89
N GLU A 131 -10.98 15.05 3.92
CA GLU A 131 -10.95 14.57 5.31
C GLU A 131 -11.94 13.39 5.47
N VAL A 132 -11.43 12.25 5.90
CA VAL A 132 -12.20 11.02 5.96
C VAL A 132 -13.00 10.97 7.26
N ASP A 133 -14.32 10.94 7.15
CA ASP A 133 -15.18 10.61 8.27
C ASP A 133 -15.03 9.13 8.64
N THR A 134 -14.29 8.86 9.70
CA THR A 134 -13.96 7.50 10.14
C THR A 134 -15.18 6.66 10.58
N ARG A 135 -16.36 7.29 10.78
CA ARG A 135 -17.61 6.56 11.05
C ARG A 135 -18.04 5.67 9.88
N TYR A 136 -17.58 5.98 8.66
CA TYR A 136 -17.86 5.17 7.47
C TYR A 136 -17.00 3.92 7.35
N ILE A 137 -16.01 3.71 8.24
CA ILE A 137 -15.10 2.56 8.15
C ILE A 137 -15.80 1.19 8.16
N PHE A 138 -16.98 1.08 8.76
CA PHE A 138 -17.79 -0.14 8.72
C PHE A 138 -18.54 -0.38 7.41
N ARG A 139 -18.49 0.57 6.48
CA ARG A 139 -19.22 0.53 5.20
C ARG A 139 -18.30 0.43 3.99
N VAL A 140 -17.10 1.00 4.08
CA VAL A 140 -16.16 1.07 2.96
C VAL A 140 -14.73 1.07 3.48
N ASN A 141 -13.84 0.35 2.77
CA ASN A 141 -12.40 0.48 2.99
C ASN A 141 -11.98 1.91 2.59
N PRO A 142 -11.54 2.76 3.53
CA PRO A 142 -11.38 4.18 3.25
C PRO A 142 -10.14 4.54 2.43
N ILE A 143 -9.12 3.67 2.45
CA ILE A 143 -7.82 3.94 1.80
C ILE A 143 -7.45 2.79 0.88
N ILE A 144 -7.19 3.09 -0.38
CA ILE A 144 -6.59 2.13 -1.30
C ILE A 144 -5.15 1.87 -0.88
N ASN A 145 -4.79 0.60 -0.68
CA ASN A 145 -3.50 0.20 -0.12
C ASN A 145 -2.32 0.83 -0.86
N SER A 146 -2.27 0.71 -2.18
CA SER A 146 -1.22 1.33 -3.02
C SER A 146 -1.23 2.86 -3.05
N SER A 147 -2.22 3.51 -2.44
CA SER A 147 -2.26 4.97 -2.35
C SER A 147 -1.68 5.50 -1.03
N CYS A 148 -1.52 4.66 -0.02
CA CYS A 148 -1.26 5.11 1.34
C CYS A 148 0.13 5.73 1.53
N MET A 149 0.15 6.75 2.40
CA MET A 149 1.33 7.31 3.07
C MET A 149 1.03 7.35 4.57
N ILE A 150 1.89 6.76 5.39
CA ILE A 150 1.65 6.52 6.82
C ILE A 150 2.96 6.65 7.60
N ASN A 151 2.92 6.92 8.91
CA ASN A 151 4.12 6.88 9.74
C ASN A 151 4.62 5.43 9.93
N LYS A 152 5.93 5.23 9.91
CA LYS A 152 6.57 3.92 10.13
C LYS A 152 6.08 3.24 11.41
N LYS A 153 5.98 3.97 12.51
CA LYS A 153 5.49 3.45 13.81
C LYS A 153 4.05 2.96 13.80
N ASP A 154 3.24 3.41 12.85
CA ASP A 154 1.83 3.05 12.69
C ASP A 154 1.64 1.94 11.63
N SER A 155 2.71 1.60 10.90
CA SER A 155 2.73 0.65 9.79
C SER A 155 2.90 -0.78 10.29
N PHE A 156 1.80 -1.45 10.57
CA PHE A 156 1.78 -2.86 10.97
C PHE A 156 0.55 -3.56 10.42
N TRP A 157 0.76 -4.66 9.69
CA TRP A 157 -0.27 -5.49 9.06
C TRP A 157 -0.43 -6.81 9.81
N ASN A 158 -1.66 -7.14 10.19
CA ASN A 158 -1.99 -8.46 10.73
C ASN A 158 -2.11 -9.49 9.61
N ASP A 159 -1.78 -10.75 9.92
CA ASP A 159 -1.89 -11.89 8.99
C ASP A 159 -3.32 -12.50 9.01
N GLU A 160 -4.25 -11.83 9.66
CA GLU A 160 -5.66 -12.20 9.75
C GLU A 160 -6.49 -11.32 8.83
N PHE A 161 -7.52 -11.88 8.20
CA PHE A 161 -8.51 -11.14 7.41
C PHE A 161 -7.94 -10.39 6.19
N ILE A 162 -8.47 -9.18 5.93
CA ILE A 162 -8.07 -8.25 4.88
C ILE A 162 -7.05 -7.30 5.52
N GLU A 163 -5.79 -7.51 5.23
CA GLU A 163 -4.64 -6.94 5.96
C GLU A 163 -4.64 -5.41 6.05
N ASP A 164 -4.94 -4.74 4.93
CA ASP A 164 -5.00 -3.28 4.86
C ASP A 164 -6.21 -2.72 5.62
N TYR A 165 -7.37 -3.33 5.43
CA TYR A 165 -8.60 -2.88 6.07
C TYR A 165 -8.57 -3.09 7.58
N ASP A 166 -7.98 -4.20 8.07
CA ASP A 166 -7.76 -4.42 9.51
C ASP A 166 -6.83 -3.34 10.10
N MET A 167 -5.78 -2.97 9.36
CA MET A 167 -4.90 -1.87 9.78
C MET A 167 -5.65 -0.55 9.88
N TRP A 168 -6.51 -0.22 8.90
CA TRP A 168 -7.30 1.02 8.96
C TRP A 168 -8.26 1.02 10.14
N PHE A 169 -8.93 -0.08 10.44
CA PHE A 169 -9.76 -0.21 11.65
C PHE A 169 -8.96 0.04 12.93
N ARG A 170 -7.76 -0.53 13.04
CA ARG A 170 -6.89 -0.32 14.20
C ARG A 170 -6.54 1.16 14.35
N LEU A 171 -6.15 1.81 13.29
CA LEU A 171 -5.75 3.22 13.32
C LEU A 171 -6.93 4.15 13.61
N VAL A 172 -8.13 3.84 13.14
CA VAL A 172 -9.35 4.55 13.55
C VAL A 172 -9.62 4.36 15.03
N PHE A 173 -9.49 3.15 15.55
CA PHE A 173 -9.62 2.86 16.97
C PHE A 173 -8.60 3.64 17.82
N GLU A 174 -7.39 3.81 17.32
CA GLU A 174 -6.33 4.63 17.90
C GLU A 174 -6.52 6.15 17.68
N LYS A 175 -7.66 6.57 17.15
CA LYS A 175 -8.03 7.98 16.88
C LYS A 175 -7.08 8.70 15.92
N LYS A 176 -6.48 7.98 14.98
CA LYS A 176 -5.67 8.56 13.91
C LYS A 176 -6.53 9.32 12.90
N THR A 177 -5.94 10.33 12.30
CA THR A 177 -6.58 11.19 11.29
C THR A 177 -6.29 10.70 9.89
N PHE A 178 -7.32 10.73 9.01
CA PHE A 178 -7.25 10.22 7.65
C PHE A 178 -7.63 11.29 6.64
N TYR A 179 -6.92 11.31 5.52
CA TYR A 179 -7.22 12.18 4.40
C TYR A 179 -6.98 11.47 3.06
N ASN A 180 -7.88 11.62 2.11
CA ASN A 180 -7.65 11.23 0.73
C ASN A 180 -7.55 12.47 -0.17
N VAL A 181 -6.39 12.65 -0.82
CA VAL A 181 -6.24 13.69 -1.84
C VAL A 181 -7.31 13.46 -2.92
N PRO A 182 -8.16 14.47 -3.22
CA PRO A 182 -9.30 14.27 -4.14
C PRO A 182 -8.92 14.03 -5.61
N GLU A 183 -7.63 14.12 -5.94
CA GLU A 183 -7.13 13.85 -7.28
C GLU A 183 -6.79 12.36 -7.46
N VAL A 184 -7.06 11.84 -8.64
CA VAL A 184 -6.58 10.52 -9.06
C VAL A 184 -5.06 10.58 -9.20
N LEU A 185 -4.36 9.98 -8.23
CA LEU A 185 -2.90 9.93 -8.19
C LEU A 185 -2.38 8.49 -8.09
N THR A 186 -3.28 7.52 -7.91
CA THR A 186 -2.99 6.10 -7.89
C THR A 186 -3.80 5.42 -9.00
N LEU A 187 -3.14 4.60 -9.79
CA LEU A 187 -3.75 3.73 -10.80
C LEU A 187 -3.64 2.29 -10.29
N HIS A 188 -4.79 1.66 -10.02
CA HIS A 188 -4.88 0.30 -9.50
C HIS A 188 -5.25 -0.67 -10.61
N ARG A 189 -4.39 -1.65 -10.87
CA ARG A 189 -4.55 -2.60 -11.96
C ARG A 189 -5.56 -3.69 -11.61
N ILE A 190 -6.50 -3.93 -12.50
CA ILE A 190 -7.41 -5.07 -12.42
C ILE A 190 -7.05 -6.05 -13.55
N HIS A 191 -6.68 -7.27 -13.19
CA HIS A 191 -6.36 -8.35 -14.11
C HIS A 191 -6.83 -9.70 -13.53
N PRO A 192 -6.93 -10.78 -14.33
CA PRO A 192 -7.50 -12.07 -13.87
C PRO A 192 -6.80 -12.67 -12.65
N ALA A 193 -5.49 -12.43 -12.49
CA ALA A 193 -4.70 -12.90 -11.34
C ALA A 193 -4.66 -11.92 -10.18
N SER A 194 -5.34 -10.76 -10.25
CA SER A 194 -5.39 -9.78 -9.15
C SER A 194 -5.96 -10.43 -7.90
N HIS A 195 -5.32 -10.19 -6.76
CA HIS A 195 -5.82 -10.64 -5.47
C HIS A 195 -7.21 -10.07 -5.17
N PHE A 196 -7.47 -8.84 -5.60
CA PHE A 196 -8.77 -8.18 -5.51
C PHE A 196 -9.93 -9.00 -6.13
N ASN A 197 -9.69 -9.67 -7.28
CA ASN A 197 -10.69 -10.52 -7.93
C ASN A 197 -10.83 -11.89 -7.27
N ASN A 198 -9.78 -12.37 -6.61
CA ASN A 198 -9.68 -13.73 -6.06
C ASN A 198 -9.84 -13.74 -4.53
N SER A 199 -9.93 -12.58 -3.89
CA SER A 199 -10.12 -12.48 -2.45
C SER A 199 -11.48 -13.06 -2.07
N ASN A 200 -11.43 -14.04 -1.16
CA ASN A 200 -12.63 -14.65 -0.59
C ASN A 200 -13.32 -13.60 0.29
N HIS A 201 -14.36 -12.96 -0.21
CA HIS A 201 -15.15 -11.94 0.52
C HIS A 201 -15.74 -12.44 1.84
N ASN A 202 -15.58 -13.73 2.16
CA ASN A 202 -16.03 -14.35 3.41
C ASN A 202 -15.31 -13.79 4.66
N PHE A 203 -14.15 -13.13 4.51
CA PHE A 203 -13.43 -12.54 5.64
C PHE A 203 -13.98 -11.18 6.08
N LEU A 204 -14.67 -10.45 5.21
CA LEU A 204 -15.16 -9.11 5.51
C LEU A 204 -16.17 -9.08 6.67
N PRO A 205 -17.18 -9.97 6.73
CA PRO A 205 -18.09 -10.01 7.88
C PRO A 205 -17.38 -10.28 9.20
N ASN A 206 -16.39 -11.18 9.20
CA ASN A 206 -15.62 -11.53 10.41
C ASN A 206 -14.78 -10.34 10.87
N LEU A 207 -14.13 -9.63 9.94
CA LEU A 207 -13.38 -8.40 10.23
C LEU A 207 -14.29 -7.32 10.84
N ILE A 208 -15.42 -7.06 10.20
CA ILE A 208 -16.39 -6.06 10.69
C ILE A 208 -16.89 -6.44 12.09
N ASN A 209 -17.25 -7.70 12.34
CA ASN A 209 -17.73 -8.16 13.64
C ASN A 209 -16.65 -8.05 14.72
N LYS A 210 -15.39 -8.40 14.40
CA LYS A 210 -14.22 -8.21 15.30
C LYS A 210 -14.16 -6.77 15.79
N TRP A 211 -14.23 -5.82 14.85
CA TRP A 211 -14.05 -4.41 15.17
C TRP A 211 -15.31 -3.78 15.79
N LYS A 212 -16.51 -4.16 15.38
CA LYS A 212 -17.75 -3.75 16.08
C LYS A 212 -17.68 -4.08 17.56
N LYS A 213 -17.28 -5.32 17.89
CA LYS A 213 -17.11 -5.74 19.29
C LYS A 213 -16.07 -4.86 20.03
N LYS A 214 -14.96 -4.51 19.38
CA LYS A 214 -13.93 -3.63 19.97
C LYS A 214 -14.42 -2.19 20.18
N PHE A 215 -15.18 -1.66 19.22
CA PHE A 215 -15.76 -0.31 19.31
C PHE A 215 -16.98 -0.24 20.24
N GLY A 216 -17.55 -1.37 20.66
CA GLY A 216 -18.74 -1.42 21.51
C GLY A 216 -20.05 -1.10 20.75
N VAL A 217 -20.13 -1.43 19.43
CA VAL A 217 -21.27 -1.15 18.55
C VAL A 217 -21.75 -2.39 17.83
#